data_ebebbbd5e71f319eefbfcf7169d7e363
#
_entry.id   ebebbbd5e71f319eefbfcf7169d7e363
#
_cell.length_a   1.000
_cell.length_b   1.000
_cell.length_c   1.000
_cell.angle_alpha   90.00
_cell.angle_beta   90.00
_cell.angle_gamma   90.00
#
_symmetry.space_group_name_H-M   'P 1'
#
loop_
_entity.id
_entity.type
_entity.pdbx_description
1 polymer ?
#
loop_
_entity_poly.entity_id
_entity_poly.type
_entity_poly.pdbx_seq_one_letter_code
_entity_poly.pdbx_strand_id
1 'polypeptide(L)'
;MDIKWIILDVDGVLTDGKLIYTSNGEEVKEFSAKDGLGLAAAHKVGLSLAIITARVSPMVERRAKELKFDALLMGHANKTDALHSLCESHHIELENIAYMGDDLNDLGALSLVGLPMAPQNAAPEVKRVAQFVSNYNGGSGAVRDAVEYILKSQNMWDSVVQDYTMEAHNHGQ
;
A
#
# COMPACT_ATOMS: atom_id res chain seq x y z
N MET A 1 -1.56 -1.74 18.57
CA MET A 1 -0.92 -1.42 17.28
C MET A 1 -1.02 0.08 17.11
N ASP A 2 0.07 0.74 16.70
CA ASP A 2 0.10 2.21 16.48
C ASP A 2 0.72 2.49 15.11
N ILE A 3 0.01 2.06 14.07
CA ILE A 3 0.45 2.28 12.67
C ILE A 3 0.11 3.72 12.26
N LYS A 4 1.09 4.42 11.73
CA LYS A 4 1.00 5.79 11.23
C LYS A 4 1.27 5.88 9.73
N TRP A 5 2.02 4.93 9.19
CA TRP A 5 2.38 4.87 7.78
C TRP A 5 2.01 3.53 7.16
N ILE A 6 1.44 3.58 5.98
CA ILE A 6 1.24 2.42 5.11
C ILE A 6 2.18 2.57 3.92
N ILE A 7 3.11 1.64 3.78
CA ILE A 7 4.08 1.61 2.69
C ILE A 7 3.78 0.41 1.81
N LEU A 8 3.73 0.62 0.51
CA LEU A 8 3.33 -0.40 -0.46
C LEU A 8 4.39 -0.57 -1.55
N ASP A 9 4.65 -1.81 -1.94
CA ASP A 9 5.18 -2.10 -3.26
C ASP A 9 4.10 -1.88 -4.33
N VAL A 10 4.47 -1.90 -5.59
CA VAL A 10 3.55 -1.72 -6.72
C VAL A 10 3.25 -3.04 -7.41
N ASP A 11 4.25 -3.61 -8.09
CA ASP A 11 4.04 -4.82 -8.91
C ASP A 11 3.79 -6.03 -8.02
N GLY A 12 2.60 -6.61 -8.09
CA GLY A 12 2.17 -7.71 -7.23
C GLY A 12 1.44 -7.29 -5.95
N VAL A 13 1.37 -5.99 -5.62
CA VAL A 13 0.67 -5.43 -4.44
C VAL A 13 -0.46 -4.51 -4.89
N LEU A 14 -0.16 -3.36 -5.49
CA LEU A 14 -1.15 -2.45 -6.10
C LEU A 14 -1.64 -2.95 -7.46
N THR A 15 -0.88 -3.79 -8.11
CA THR A 15 -1.20 -4.49 -9.36
C THR A 15 -1.18 -6.01 -9.15
N ASP A 16 -1.57 -6.77 -10.17
CA ASP A 16 -1.47 -8.24 -10.16
C ASP A 16 -0.05 -8.78 -10.46
N GLY A 17 0.93 -7.88 -10.65
CA GLY A 17 2.32 -8.22 -10.91
C GLY A 17 2.65 -8.49 -12.39
N LYS A 18 1.67 -8.46 -13.29
CA LYS A 18 1.92 -8.62 -14.73
C LYS A 18 2.56 -7.39 -15.33
N LEU A 19 3.53 -7.63 -16.23
CA LEU A 19 4.11 -6.60 -17.07
C LEU A 19 3.43 -6.66 -18.43
N ILE A 20 2.68 -5.62 -18.78
CA ILE A 20 1.92 -5.54 -20.03
C ILE A 20 2.53 -4.45 -20.88
N TYR A 21 2.97 -4.80 -22.09
CA TYR A 21 3.53 -3.87 -23.06
C TYR A 21 2.66 -3.83 -24.31
N THR A 22 2.45 -2.64 -24.84
CA THR A 22 1.82 -2.45 -26.15
C THR A 22 2.83 -2.70 -27.27
N SER A 23 2.36 -2.80 -28.51
CA SER A 23 3.24 -2.95 -29.68
C SER A 23 4.18 -1.76 -29.92
N ASN A 24 3.86 -0.58 -29.40
CA ASN A 24 4.72 0.63 -29.47
C ASN A 24 5.71 0.70 -28.28
N GLY A 25 5.75 -0.31 -27.39
CA GLY A 25 6.64 -0.34 -26.23
C GLY A 25 6.13 0.42 -25.02
N GLU A 26 4.91 0.91 -25.03
CA GLU A 26 4.29 1.54 -23.85
C GLU A 26 3.87 0.48 -22.82
N GLU A 27 4.08 0.77 -21.54
CA GLU A 27 3.64 -0.07 -20.42
C GLU A 27 2.17 0.22 -20.07
N VAL A 28 1.42 -0.82 -19.74
CA VAL A 28 0.05 -0.71 -19.23
C VAL A 28 0.01 -1.27 -17.81
N LYS A 29 -0.59 -0.54 -16.87
CA LYS A 29 -0.84 -1.00 -15.50
C LYS A 29 -2.32 -0.89 -15.16
N GLU A 30 -2.82 -1.90 -14.49
CA GLU A 30 -4.17 -1.94 -13.94
C GLU A 30 -4.12 -1.77 -12.42
N PHE A 31 -4.92 -0.85 -11.89
CA PHE A 31 -5.07 -0.60 -10.45
C PHE A 31 -6.50 -0.86 -10.01
N SER A 32 -6.67 -1.36 -8.79
CA SER A 32 -7.99 -1.60 -8.20
C SER A 32 -8.60 -0.30 -7.65
N ALA A 33 -9.85 -0.01 -8.07
CA ALA A 33 -10.62 1.10 -7.51
C ALA A 33 -10.93 0.88 -6.01
N LYS A 34 -11.14 -0.37 -5.58
CA LYS A 34 -11.38 -0.71 -4.16
C LYS A 34 -10.15 -0.43 -3.30
N ASP A 35 -8.96 -0.78 -3.78
CA ASP A 35 -7.70 -0.47 -3.11
C ASP A 35 -7.53 1.05 -3.00
N GLY A 36 -7.81 1.79 -4.07
CA GLY A 36 -7.76 3.25 -4.08
C GLY A 36 -8.69 3.89 -3.06
N LEU A 37 -9.92 3.40 -2.93
CA LEU A 37 -10.87 3.91 -1.93
C LEU A 37 -10.41 3.60 -0.51
N GLY A 38 -9.84 2.41 -0.27
CA GLY A 38 -9.25 2.04 1.02
C GLY A 38 -8.12 2.99 1.43
N LEU A 39 -7.21 3.26 0.51
CA LEU A 39 -6.09 4.20 0.75
C LEU A 39 -6.58 5.63 1.00
N ALA A 40 -7.57 6.10 0.26
CA ALA A 40 -8.19 7.41 0.50
C ALA A 40 -8.84 7.47 1.90
N ALA A 41 -9.49 6.39 2.33
CA ALA A 41 -10.06 6.30 3.67
C ALA A 41 -8.97 6.33 4.76
N ALA A 42 -7.87 5.60 4.60
CA ALA A 42 -6.73 5.62 5.51
C ALA A 42 -6.14 7.05 5.64
N HIS A 43 -5.93 7.70 4.52
CA HIS A 43 -5.40 9.07 4.49
C HIS A 43 -6.37 10.08 5.16
N LYS A 44 -7.68 9.92 4.96
CA LYS A 44 -8.72 10.76 5.57
C LYS A 44 -8.71 10.70 7.10
N VAL A 45 -8.36 9.57 7.70
CA VAL A 45 -8.26 9.40 9.15
C VAL A 45 -6.84 9.63 9.71
N GLY A 46 -5.94 10.17 8.89
CA GLY A 46 -4.63 10.67 9.30
C GLY A 46 -3.47 9.71 9.17
N LEU A 47 -3.63 8.56 8.49
CA LEU A 47 -2.48 7.74 8.13
C LEU A 47 -1.77 8.31 6.90
N SER A 48 -0.45 8.26 6.91
CA SER A 48 0.38 8.63 5.76
C SER A 48 0.61 7.43 4.85
N LEU A 49 0.79 7.71 3.55
CA LEU A 49 0.92 6.71 2.50
C LEU A 49 2.23 6.88 1.75
N ALA A 50 2.96 5.79 1.53
CA ALA A 50 4.16 5.79 0.70
C ALA A 50 4.20 4.60 -0.26
N ILE A 51 4.91 4.77 -1.36
CA ILE A 51 5.28 3.72 -2.30
C ILE A 51 6.78 3.57 -2.29
N ILE A 52 7.27 2.32 -2.22
CA ILE A 52 8.66 1.95 -2.49
C ILE A 52 8.66 0.86 -3.57
N THR A 53 9.21 1.16 -4.74
CA THR A 53 9.23 0.24 -5.88
C THR A 53 10.58 0.27 -6.60
N ALA A 54 11.01 -0.89 -7.09
CA ALA A 54 12.25 -1.01 -7.86
C ALA A 54 12.14 -0.41 -9.27
N ARG A 55 10.95 -0.31 -9.83
CA ARG A 55 10.71 0.17 -11.20
C ARG A 55 10.32 1.64 -11.21
N VAL A 56 10.71 2.33 -12.28
CA VAL A 56 10.24 3.69 -12.59
C VAL A 56 9.10 3.58 -13.60
N SER A 57 7.96 4.19 -13.31
CA SER A 57 6.77 4.13 -14.18
C SER A 57 5.96 5.43 -14.06
N PRO A 58 5.68 6.11 -15.18
CA PRO A 58 4.80 7.28 -15.20
C PRO A 58 3.37 6.96 -14.74
N MET A 59 2.91 5.71 -14.93
CA MET A 59 1.59 5.26 -14.48
C MET A 59 1.52 5.20 -12.96
N VAL A 60 2.60 4.78 -12.31
CA VAL A 60 2.73 4.76 -10.85
C VAL A 60 2.77 6.18 -10.30
N GLU A 61 3.55 7.07 -10.91
CA GLU A 61 3.60 8.48 -10.54
C GLU A 61 2.22 9.14 -10.61
N ARG A 62 1.49 8.92 -11.72
CA ARG A 62 0.11 9.39 -11.89
C ARG A 62 -0.79 8.85 -10.80
N ARG A 63 -0.76 7.54 -10.53
CA ARG A 63 -1.61 6.90 -9.52
C ARG A 63 -1.30 7.39 -8.11
N ALA A 64 -0.04 7.54 -7.77
CA ALA A 64 0.38 8.09 -6.48
C ALA A 64 -0.15 9.52 -6.27
N LYS A 65 -0.11 10.35 -7.31
CA LYS A 65 -0.66 11.70 -7.26
C LYS A 65 -2.18 11.72 -7.12
N GLU A 66 -2.91 10.88 -7.87
CA GLU A 66 -4.37 10.74 -7.77
C GLU A 66 -4.81 10.35 -6.35
N LEU A 67 -4.08 9.44 -5.70
CA LEU A 67 -4.37 8.95 -4.36
C LEU A 67 -3.70 9.76 -3.24
N LYS A 68 -2.99 10.84 -3.58
CA LYS A 68 -2.32 11.75 -2.64
C LYS A 68 -1.32 11.04 -1.72
N PHE A 69 -0.49 10.16 -2.27
CA PHE A 69 0.60 9.57 -1.52
C PHE A 69 1.55 10.65 -1.00
N ASP A 70 1.98 10.52 0.26
CA ASP A 70 2.88 11.47 0.93
C ASP A 70 4.33 11.31 0.45
N ALA A 71 4.70 10.10 0.04
CA ALA A 71 6.03 9.81 -0.52
C ALA A 71 5.97 8.76 -1.64
N LEU A 72 6.86 8.94 -2.63
CA LEU A 72 7.00 8.03 -3.77
C LEU A 72 8.48 7.80 -4.06
N LEU A 73 8.98 6.60 -3.79
CA LEU A 73 10.35 6.18 -4.02
C LEU A 73 10.36 5.11 -5.12
N MET A 74 10.67 5.55 -6.35
CA MET A 74 10.80 4.69 -7.54
C MET A 74 12.27 4.47 -7.91
N GLY A 75 12.56 3.33 -8.53
CA GLY A 75 13.92 3.01 -9.00
C GLY A 75 14.85 2.49 -7.90
N HIS A 76 14.31 2.08 -6.75
CA HIS A 76 15.08 1.57 -5.62
C HIS A 76 15.11 0.04 -5.61
N ALA A 77 16.19 -0.55 -6.12
CA ALA A 77 16.39 -2.01 -6.08
C ALA A 77 16.60 -2.50 -4.63
N ASN A 78 17.29 -1.73 -3.80
CA ASN A 78 17.41 -1.98 -2.38
C ASN A 78 16.30 -1.25 -1.61
N LYS A 79 15.21 -1.97 -1.33
CA LYS A 79 14.05 -1.42 -0.63
C LYS A 79 14.32 -1.11 0.85
N THR A 80 15.29 -1.78 1.45
CA THR A 80 15.71 -1.52 2.84
C THR A 80 16.35 -0.13 2.96
N ASP A 81 17.24 0.22 2.03
CA ASP A 81 17.87 1.56 2.03
C ASP A 81 16.83 2.64 1.75
N ALA A 82 15.89 2.38 0.83
CA ALA A 82 14.79 3.30 0.55
C ALA A 82 13.89 3.50 1.79
N LEU A 83 13.60 2.43 2.52
CA LEU A 83 12.83 2.49 3.76
C LEU A 83 13.54 3.34 4.83
N HIS A 84 14.85 3.12 5.05
CA HIS A 84 15.62 3.93 5.99
C HIS A 84 15.66 5.41 5.60
N SER A 85 15.88 5.71 4.32
CA SER A 85 15.85 7.08 3.81
C SER A 85 14.49 7.76 4.04
N LEU A 86 13.39 7.03 3.85
CA LEU A 86 12.05 7.52 4.15
C LEU A 86 11.87 7.79 5.64
N CYS A 87 12.31 6.87 6.50
CA CYS A 87 12.23 7.02 7.95
C CYS A 87 13.00 8.26 8.44
N GLU A 88 14.21 8.48 7.95
CA GLU A 88 15.03 9.63 8.30
C GLU A 88 14.37 10.95 7.85
N SER A 89 13.89 11.02 6.60
CA SER A 89 13.34 12.25 6.02
C SER A 89 12.01 12.67 6.64
N HIS A 90 11.22 11.74 7.13
CA HIS A 90 9.89 11.99 7.72
C HIS A 90 9.82 11.75 9.23
N HIS A 91 10.96 11.42 9.87
CA HIS A 91 11.03 11.13 11.31
C HIS A 91 10.06 10.02 11.75
N ILE A 92 10.09 8.88 11.02
CA ILE A 92 9.20 7.76 11.24
C ILE A 92 9.94 6.64 11.99
N GLU A 93 9.32 6.11 13.03
CA GLU A 93 9.80 4.90 13.69
C GLU A 93 9.33 3.65 12.92
N LEU A 94 10.22 2.67 12.72
CA LEU A 94 9.94 1.44 11.98
C LEU A 94 8.74 0.65 12.56
N GLU A 95 8.54 0.71 13.87
CA GLU A 95 7.42 0.07 14.57
C GLU A 95 6.04 0.67 14.20
N ASN A 96 6.00 1.90 13.72
CA ASN A 96 4.78 2.59 13.28
C ASN A 96 4.45 2.39 11.80
N ILE A 97 5.19 1.52 11.11
CA ILE A 97 5.03 1.24 9.69
C ILE A 97 4.33 -0.10 9.47
N ALA A 98 3.30 -0.07 8.62
CA ALA A 98 2.78 -1.25 7.94
C ALA A 98 3.36 -1.28 6.51
N TYR A 99 4.03 -2.36 6.14
CA TYR A 99 4.62 -2.53 4.80
C TYR A 99 4.02 -3.76 4.13
N MET A 100 3.50 -3.60 2.89
CA MET A 100 3.04 -4.72 2.08
C MET A 100 3.97 -4.95 0.91
N GLY A 101 4.51 -6.15 0.82
CA GLY A 101 5.32 -6.65 -0.29
C GLY A 101 4.87 -8.03 -0.72
N ASP A 102 5.30 -8.49 -1.88
CA ASP A 102 4.86 -9.76 -2.45
C ASP A 102 6.00 -10.73 -2.81
N ASP A 103 7.23 -10.26 -2.97
CA ASP A 103 8.34 -11.08 -3.46
C ASP A 103 9.65 -10.88 -2.67
N LEU A 104 10.67 -11.63 -3.04
CA LEU A 104 11.94 -11.76 -2.30
C LEU A 104 12.64 -10.43 -2.03
N ASN A 105 12.54 -9.48 -2.95
CA ASN A 105 13.12 -8.13 -2.80
C ASN A 105 12.44 -7.26 -1.73
N ASP A 106 11.30 -7.71 -1.19
CA ASP A 106 10.62 -7.06 -0.06
C ASP A 106 11.05 -7.58 1.31
N LEU A 107 11.67 -8.76 1.38
CA LEU A 107 11.97 -9.44 2.64
C LEU A 107 12.79 -8.58 3.61
N GLY A 108 13.77 -7.82 3.12
CA GLY A 108 14.56 -6.93 3.94
C GLY A 108 13.70 -5.85 4.63
N ALA A 109 12.85 -5.16 3.89
CA ALA A 109 11.94 -4.15 4.42
C ALA A 109 10.89 -4.76 5.36
N LEU A 110 10.28 -5.88 4.97
CA LEU A 110 9.29 -6.60 5.78
C LEU A 110 9.84 -7.01 7.15
N SER A 111 11.12 -7.38 7.24
CA SER A 111 11.74 -7.83 8.49
C SER A 111 11.97 -6.70 9.52
N LEU A 112 11.88 -5.44 9.09
CA LEU A 112 12.20 -4.27 9.92
C LEU A 112 10.98 -3.55 10.48
N VAL A 113 9.83 -3.68 9.83
CA VAL A 113 8.64 -2.86 10.14
C VAL A 113 7.76 -3.48 11.23
N GLY A 114 6.96 -2.64 11.88
CA GLY A 114 6.04 -3.08 12.94
C GLY A 114 4.92 -3.99 12.46
N LEU A 115 4.45 -3.84 11.23
CA LEU A 115 3.41 -4.69 10.63
C LEU A 115 3.79 -5.11 9.20
N PRO A 116 4.53 -6.22 9.04
CA PRO A 116 4.75 -6.81 7.72
C PRO A 116 3.49 -7.47 7.18
N MET A 117 3.14 -7.16 5.92
CA MET A 117 1.91 -7.61 5.28
C MET A 117 2.19 -8.22 3.90
N ALA A 118 1.32 -9.10 3.46
CA ALA A 118 1.41 -9.76 2.16
C ALA A 118 0.04 -9.92 1.48
N PRO A 119 -0.07 -9.85 0.15
CA PRO A 119 -1.23 -10.31 -0.58
C PRO A 119 -1.30 -11.85 -0.58
N GLN A 120 -2.47 -12.41 -0.90
CA GLN A 120 -2.71 -13.86 -0.87
C GLN A 120 -1.76 -14.64 -1.78
N ASN A 121 -1.43 -14.09 -2.93
CA ASN A 121 -0.56 -14.70 -3.94
C ASN A 121 0.92 -14.32 -3.81
N ALA A 122 1.35 -13.74 -2.69
CA ALA A 122 2.75 -13.46 -2.42
C ALA A 122 3.59 -14.76 -2.38
N ALA A 123 4.90 -14.60 -2.60
CA ALA A 123 5.86 -15.69 -2.46
C ALA A 123 5.75 -16.35 -1.08
N PRO A 124 5.93 -17.67 -0.99
CA PRO A 124 5.85 -18.39 0.30
C PRO A 124 6.79 -17.83 1.37
N GLU A 125 7.95 -17.33 0.98
CA GLU A 125 8.95 -16.69 1.85
C GLU A 125 8.40 -15.43 2.49
N VAL A 126 7.73 -14.59 1.71
CA VAL A 126 7.08 -13.36 2.17
C VAL A 126 5.93 -13.68 3.12
N LYS A 127 5.08 -14.64 2.77
CA LYS A 127 3.97 -15.07 3.66
C LYS A 127 4.44 -15.63 5.00
N ARG A 128 5.64 -16.23 5.07
CA ARG A 128 6.20 -16.74 6.33
C ARG A 128 6.62 -15.63 7.31
N VAL A 129 7.03 -14.47 6.80
CA VAL A 129 7.43 -13.32 7.64
C VAL A 129 6.30 -12.33 7.87
N ALA A 130 5.25 -12.38 7.06
CA ALA A 130 4.10 -11.50 7.20
C ALA A 130 3.29 -11.80 8.47
N GLN A 131 2.91 -10.76 9.20
CA GLN A 131 1.96 -10.86 10.32
C GLN A 131 0.51 -10.76 9.85
N PHE A 132 0.29 -10.16 8.69
CA PHE A 132 -1.00 -10.12 8.03
C PHE A 132 -0.86 -10.62 6.59
N VAL A 133 -1.62 -11.65 6.24
CA VAL A 133 -1.76 -12.13 4.86
C VAL A 133 -3.20 -11.89 4.43
N SER A 134 -3.39 -11.09 3.39
CA SER A 134 -4.71 -10.79 2.86
C SER A 134 -5.39 -12.05 2.29
N ASN A 135 -6.72 -12.06 2.32
CA ASN A 135 -7.53 -13.06 1.61
C ASN A 135 -7.63 -12.79 0.10
N TYR A 136 -7.10 -11.67 -0.37
CA TYR A 136 -7.17 -11.23 -1.76
C TYR A 136 -5.78 -11.15 -2.39
N ASN A 137 -5.73 -11.34 -3.71
CA ASN A 137 -4.50 -11.18 -4.49
C ASN A 137 -4.13 -9.70 -4.66
N GLY A 138 -2.86 -9.43 -4.92
CA GLY A 138 -2.39 -8.12 -5.34
C GLY A 138 -3.17 -7.60 -6.54
N GLY A 139 -3.50 -6.31 -6.56
CA GLY A 139 -4.33 -5.68 -7.60
C GLY A 139 -5.82 -6.05 -7.56
N SER A 140 -6.25 -6.85 -6.60
CA SER A 140 -7.62 -7.40 -6.53
C SER A 140 -8.25 -7.25 -5.15
N GLY A 141 -7.84 -6.26 -4.37
CA GLY A 141 -8.40 -5.97 -3.05
C GLY A 141 -7.47 -6.26 -1.88
N ALA A 142 -6.25 -6.74 -2.09
CA ALA A 142 -5.32 -7.03 -1.00
C ALA A 142 -4.98 -5.79 -0.16
N VAL A 143 -4.74 -4.66 -0.81
CA VAL A 143 -4.45 -3.39 -0.12
C VAL A 143 -5.68 -2.89 0.64
N ARG A 144 -6.88 -3.00 0.06
CA ARG A 144 -8.13 -2.67 0.74
C ARG A 144 -8.32 -3.50 2.01
N ASP A 145 -8.10 -4.80 1.94
CA ASP A 145 -8.21 -5.72 3.07
C ASP A 145 -7.21 -5.36 4.20
N ALA A 146 -5.97 -5.05 3.84
CA ALA A 146 -4.95 -4.60 4.78
C ALA A 146 -5.30 -3.27 5.45
N VAL A 147 -5.78 -2.29 4.69
CA VAL A 147 -6.25 -1.01 5.25
C VAL A 147 -7.38 -1.24 6.25
N GLU A 148 -8.38 -2.04 5.88
CA GLU A 148 -9.47 -2.37 6.81
C GLU A 148 -8.96 -3.04 8.09
N TYR A 149 -8.03 -3.98 7.96
CA TYR A 149 -7.40 -4.64 9.12
C TYR A 149 -6.74 -3.62 10.06
N ILE A 150 -5.92 -2.70 9.51
CA ILE A 150 -5.24 -1.66 10.28
C ILE A 150 -6.27 -0.76 10.98
N LEU A 151 -7.23 -0.22 10.23
CA LEU A 151 -8.21 0.73 10.76
C LEU A 151 -9.13 0.08 11.80
N LYS A 152 -9.52 -1.18 11.61
CA LYS A 152 -10.29 -1.95 12.60
C LYS A 152 -9.49 -2.18 13.87
N SER A 153 -8.21 -2.57 13.75
CA SER A 153 -7.35 -2.79 14.92
C SER A 153 -7.03 -1.52 15.71
N GLN A 154 -7.18 -0.36 15.10
CA GLN A 154 -7.01 0.96 15.73
C GLN A 154 -8.34 1.64 16.09
N ASN A 155 -9.48 0.94 15.95
CA ASN A 155 -10.83 1.45 16.23
C ASN A 155 -11.21 2.68 15.38
N MET A 156 -10.70 2.77 14.15
CA MET A 156 -10.96 3.89 13.22
C MET A 156 -11.95 3.54 12.12
N TRP A 157 -12.20 2.25 11.85
CA TRP A 157 -13.01 1.82 10.70
C TRP A 157 -14.46 2.27 10.77
N ASP A 158 -15.08 2.22 11.95
CA ASP A 158 -16.49 2.58 12.11
C ASP A 158 -16.73 4.07 11.81
N SER A 159 -15.78 4.95 12.19
CA SER A 159 -15.86 6.37 11.84
C SER A 159 -15.77 6.61 10.33
N VAL A 160 -14.92 5.85 9.63
CA VAL A 160 -14.82 5.89 8.16
C VAL A 160 -16.17 5.52 7.53
N VAL A 161 -16.76 4.40 7.94
CA VAL A 161 -18.07 3.96 7.42
C VAL A 161 -19.16 5.00 7.68
N GLN A 162 -19.16 5.56 8.88
CA GLN A 162 -20.11 6.62 9.26
C GLN A 162 -19.98 7.86 8.39
N ASP A 163 -18.76 8.31 8.13
CA ASP A 163 -18.50 9.48 7.27
C ASP A 163 -19.05 9.27 5.85
N TYR A 164 -18.78 8.11 5.23
CA TYR A 164 -19.32 7.80 3.91
C TYR A 164 -20.85 7.67 3.91
N THR A 165 -21.45 7.21 5.00
CA THR A 165 -22.92 7.14 5.16
C THR A 165 -23.53 8.53 5.25
N MET A 166 -22.89 9.46 5.99
CA MET A 166 -23.39 10.84 6.15
C MET A 166 -23.22 11.68 4.88
N GLU A 167 -22.10 11.52 4.16
CA GLU A 167 -21.89 12.19 2.87
C GLU A 167 -22.99 11.83 1.85
N ALA A 168 -23.47 10.59 1.84
CA ALA A 168 -24.56 10.14 0.99
C ALA A 168 -25.91 10.85 1.32
N HIS A 169 -26.14 11.22 2.58
CA HIS A 169 -27.36 11.93 3.00
C HIS A 169 -27.32 13.42 2.64
N ASN A 170 -26.15 14.04 2.65
CA ASN A 170 -25.99 15.47 2.35
C ASN A 170 -26.07 15.83 0.86
N HIS A 171 -25.95 14.86 -0.04
CA HIS A 171 -26.04 15.03 -1.50
C HIS A 171 -27.42 14.63 -2.06
N GLY A 172 -28.38 14.29 -1.21
CA GLY A 172 -29.76 13.87 -1.57
C GLY A 172 -30.83 14.96 -1.31
N GLN A 173 -30.46 16.21 -1.11
CA GLN A 173 -31.38 17.35 -0.99
C GLN A 173 -31.20 18.37 -2.10
#